data_df27f24ffd3a42d8c950458dbdb51569
#
_entry.id   df27f24ffd3a42d8c950458dbdb51569
#
_cell.length_a   1.000
_cell.length_b   1.000
_cell.length_c   1.000
_cell.angle_alpha   90.00
_cell.angle_beta   90.00
_cell.angle_gamma   90.00
#
_symmetry.space_group_name_H-M   'P 1'
#
loop_
_entity.id
_entity.type
_entity.pdbx_description
1 polymer ?
#
loop_
_entity_poly.entity_id
_entity_poly.type
_entity_poly.pdbx_seq_one_letter_code
_entity_poly.pdbx_strand_id
1 'polypeptide(L)'
;MKRLLPLIFLSLVVACSKSSRQADVPVAEVVPLYSYIAAGHVPDSDSTVLRAFMRTVSEEPLTPELVEAWMSSQAVSVFTPDVDSVFTDTAYVARSLGGILANAEAKGLALPHRQYATVVYGRPESVLFVDSVMLVALNHYLGADYPGYSHWPVYMRLGKTPQALPYDLAEALVATSYPYSLEGGDATALSRMIYEGVLTHAKMSLVPDARLGDALGYTDAQMRWLEENEGSIWRSIIHRQLLYDTSESTADRLVAPSPEVSVVEPAAPGRVGRYIGYRIVSAYLADHPDATLPQMLSPEFYKGNSVLINSQYQH
;
A
#
# COMPACT_ATOMS: atom_id res chain seq x y z
N MET A 1 -35.40 -67.03 39.52
CA MET A 1 -35.76 -65.87 38.67
C MET A 1 -34.81 -64.71 39.03
N LYS A 2 -33.75 -64.60 38.26
CA LYS A 2 -32.75 -63.52 38.45
C LYS A 2 -33.10 -62.36 37.54
N ARG A 3 -33.37 -61.20 38.05
CA ARG A 3 -33.62 -59.96 37.30
C ARG A 3 -32.29 -59.28 37.00
N LEU A 4 -31.91 -59.18 35.72
CA LEU A 4 -30.80 -58.36 35.26
C LEU A 4 -31.29 -56.91 35.15
N LEU A 5 -30.58 -55.98 35.81
CA LEU A 5 -30.68 -54.53 35.58
C LEU A 5 -29.76 -54.12 34.45
N PRO A 6 -30.18 -53.31 33.46
CA PRO A 6 -29.27 -52.74 32.50
C PRO A 6 -28.56 -51.54 33.08
N LEU A 7 -27.20 -51.54 33.00
CA LEU A 7 -26.34 -50.36 33.27
C LEU A 7 -26.45 -49.41 32.10
N ILE A 8 -27.00 -48.22 32.30
CA ILE A 8 -26.97 -47.13 31.32
C ILE A 8 -25.63 -46.41 31.47
N PHE A 9 -24.75 -46.54 30.46
CA PHE A 9 -23.53 -45.75 30.33
C PHE A 9 -23.89 -44.36 29.79
N LEU A 10 -23.82 -43.35 30.66
CA LEU A 10 -23.98 -41.93 30.28
C LEU A 10 -22.64 -41.40 29.81
N SER A 11 -22.39 -41.40 28.49
CA SER A 11 -21.19 -40.77 27.90
C SER A 11 -21.33 -39.26 27.95
N LEU A 12 -20.60 -38.62 28.85
CA LEU A 12 -20.38 -37.15 28.84
C LEU A 12 -19.54 -36.79 27.64
N VAL A 13 -20.17 -36.24 26.60
CA VAL A 13 -19.47 -35.56 25.52
C VAL A 13 -19.07 -34.17 26.05
N VAL A 14 -17.81 -34.04 26.47
CA VAL A 14 -17.19 -32.74 26.71
C VAL A 14 -16.96 -32.08 25.36
N ALA A 15 -17.90 -31.24 24.95
CA ALA A 15 -17.69 -30.33 23.82
C ALA A 15 -16.67 -29.26 24.26
N CYS A 16 -15.38 -29.49 23.96
CA CYS A 16 -14.41 -28.40 23.96
C CYS A 16 -14.80 -27.39 22.87
N SER A 17 -15.56 -26.38 23.22
CA SER A 17 -15.64 -25.17 22.40
C SER A 17 -14.26 -24.51 22.44
N LYS A 18 -13.46 -24.74 21.37
CA LYS A 18 -12.35 -23.86 21.07
C LYS A 18 -12.95 -22.48 20.78
N SER A 19 -13.03 -21.61 21.79
CA SER A 19 -13.12 -20.19 21.55
C SER A 19 -11.85 -19.84 20.74
N SER A 20 -11.99 -19.59 19.46
CA SER A 20 -10.97 -18.92 18.69
C SER A 20 -10.73 -17.60 19.42
N ARG A 21 -9.63 -17.52 20.18
CA ARG A 21 -9.11 -16.23 20.60
C ARG A 21 -8.86 -15.50 19.29
N GLN A 22 -9.71 -14.54 19.00
CA GLN A 22 -9.42 -13.52 18.02
C GLN A 22 -8.13 -12.89 18.51
N ALA A 23 -7.01 -13.17 17.84
CA ALA A 23 -5.73 -12.56 18.19
C ALA A 23 -5.97 -11.05 18.20
N ASP A 24 -5.62 -10.38 19.31
CA ASP A 24 -5.76 -8.93 19.41
C ASP A 24 -4.97 -8.33 18.24
N VAL A 25 -5.68 -7.73 17.30
CA VAL A 25 -5.04 -7.06 16.15
C VAL A 25 -4.22 -5.90 16.72
N PRO A 26 -2.91 -5.84 16.45
CA PRO A 26 -2.09 -4.73 16.91
C PRO A 26 -2.67 -3.39 16.43
N VAL A 27 -2.71 -2.41 17.32
CA VAL A 27 -3.25 -1.07 17.04
C VAL A 27 -2.13 -0.06 17.19
N ALA A 28 -1.82 0.68 16.12
CA ALA A 28 -0.84 1.76 16.16
C ALA A 28 -1.45 3.01 16.80
N GLU A 29 -0.60 3.84 17.42
CA GLU A 29 -1.01 5.16 17.86
C GLU A 29 -1.09 6.09 16.64
N VAL A 30 -2.29 6.59 16.34
CA VAL A 30 -2.56 7.50 15.22
C VAL A 30 -3.30 8.73 15.73
N VAL A 31 -2.75 9.90 15.53
CA VAL A 31 -3.39 11.16 15.91
C VAL A 31 -4.48 11.51 14.87
N PRO A 32 -5.76 11.57 15.26
CA PRO A 32 -6.85 11.92 14.34
C PRO A 32 -6.91 13.45 14.15
N LEU A 33 -5.87 14.04 13.55
CA LEU A 33 -5.72 15.49 13.46
C LEU A 33 -6.90 16.14 12.72
N TYR A 34 -7.42 15.49 11.67
CA TYR A 34 -8.56 16.00 10.92
C TYR A 34 -9.80 16.17 11.82
N SER A 35 -10.08 15.24 12.72
CA SER A 35 -11.26 15.31 13.59
C SER A 35 -11.08 16.33 14.72
N TYR A 36 -9.87 16.53 15.21
CA TYR A 36 -9.57 17.61 16.16
C TYR A 36 -9.85 18.96 15.52
N ILE A 37 -9.36 19.16 14.30
CA ILE A 37 -9.60 20.38 13.52
C ILE A 37 -11.09 20.56 13.26
N ALA A 38 -11.80 19.53 12.82
CA ALA A 38 -13.24 19.60 12.57
C ALA A 38 -14.06 19.92 13.81
N ALA A 39 -13.64 19.46 14.99
CA ALA A 39 -14.28 19.76 16.27
C ALA A 39 -13.94 21.16 16.80
N GLY A 40 -13.17 21.97 16.08
CA GLY A 40 -12.69 23.26 16.54
C GLY A 40 -11.66 23.19 17.66
N HIS A 41 -11.03 22.02 17.83
CA HIS A 41 -10.00 21.81 18.83
C HIS A 41 -8.63 22.10 18.22
N VAL A 42 -7.96 23.14 18.67
CA VAL A 42 -6.58 23.45 18.26
C VAL A 42 -5.64 22.56 19.06
N PRO A 43 -4.94 21.61 18.43
CA PRO A 43 -3.88 20.87 19.11
C PRO A 43 -2.81 21.84 19.65
N ASP A 44 -2.10 21.41 20.68
CA ASP A 44 -0.99 22.20 21.21
C ASP A 44 -0.04 22.61 20.08
N SER A 45 0.25 23.91 19.96
CA SER A 45 1.12 24.47 18.93
C SER A 45 2.54 23.86 18.94
N ASP A 46 2.95 23.26 20.06
CA ASP A 46 4.20 22.53 20.18
C ASP A 46 4.13 21.08 19.67
N SER A 47 2.96 20.59 19.28
CA SER A 47 2.80 19.26 18.72
C SER A 47 3.61 19.10 17.43
N THR A 48 4.48 18.08 17.41
CA THR A 48 5.27 17.72 16.22
C THR A 48 4.37 17.40 15.03
N VAL A 49 3.25 16.73 15.28
CA VAL A 49 2.26 16.36 14.26
C VAL A 49 1.60 17.59 13.64
N LEU A 50 1.18 18.54 14.46
CA LEU A 50 0.57 19.78 13.96
C LEU A 50 1.57 20.58 13.12
N ARG A 51 2.80 20.74 13.59
CA ARG A 51 3.86 21.43 12.82
C ARG A 51 4.15 20.76 11.49
N ALA A 52 4.26 19.41 11.48
CA ALA A 52 4.50 18.65 10.25
C ALA A 52 3.34 18.88 9.26
N PHE A 53 2.10 18.80 9.74
CA PHE A 53 0.93 19.03 8.91
C PHE A 53 0.89 20.47 8.35
N MET A 54 1.07 21.49 9.20
CA MET A 54 0.98 22.89 8.78
C MET A 54 2.03 23.26 7.74
N ARG A 55 3.23 22.65 7.75
CA ARG A 55 4.22 22.79 6.66
C ARG A 55 3.74 22.30 5.31
N THR A 56 2.74 21.42 5.26
CA THR A 56 2.14 20.99 3.99
C THR A 56 1.14 21.99 3.43
N VAL A 57 0.67 22.90 4.26
CA VAL A 57 -0.42 23.85 3.96
C VAL A 57 0.13 25.24 3.69
N SER A 58 1.19 25.65 4.41
CA SER A 58 1.78 26.98 4.31
C SER A 58 3.29 26.95 4.55
N GLU A 59 4.01 27.82 3.87
CA GLU A 59 5.43 28.08 4.11
C GLU A 59 5.66 29.09 5.24
N GLU A 60 4.59 29.72 5.73
CA GLU A 60 4.66 30.69 6.82
C GLU A 60 4.93 30.00 8.17
N PRO A 61 5.54 30.71 9.12
CA PRO A 61 5.70 30.21 10.49
C PRO A 61 4.35 29.83 11.10
N LEU A 62 4.33 28.76 11.88
CA LEU A 62 3.13 28.33 12.59
C LEU A 62 2.70 29.37 13.62
N THR A 63 1.50 29.95 13.42
CA THR A 63 0.82 30.86 14.37
C THR A 63 -0.58 30.33 14.66
N PRO A 64 -1.18 30.70 15.80
CA PRO A 64 -2.57 30.37 16.11
C PRO A 64 -3.55 30.84 15.01
N GLU A 65 -3.32 32.02 14.46
CA GLU A 65 -4.16 32.58 13.39
C GLU A 65 -4.11 31.78 12.11
N LEU A 66 -2.92 31.25 11.75
CA LEU A 66 -2.75 30.37 10.58
C LEU A 66 -3.52 29.06 10.77
N VAL A 67 -3.46 28.47 11.97
CA VAL A 67 -4.22 27.25 12.31
C VAL A 67 -5.71 27.53 12.25
N GLU A 68 -6.20 28.62 12.83
CA GLU A 68 -7.60 29.00 12.81
C GLU A 68 -8.10 29.24 11.37
N ALA A 69 -7.31 29.91 10.54
CA ALA A 69 -7.62 30.13 9.12
C ALA A 69 -7.73 28.79 8.37
N TRP A 70 -6.85 27.82 8.65
CA TRP A 70 -6.95 26.50 8.07
C TRP A 70 -8.19 25.73 8.56
N MET A 71 -8.48 25.75 9.86
CA MET A 71 -9.66 25.10 10.44
C MET A 71 -10.96 25.62 9.81
N SER A 72 -11.00 26.90 9.46
CA SER A 72 -12.13 27.55 8.80
C SER A 72 -12.12 27.38 7.27
N SER A 73 -11.14 26.69 6.71
CA SER A 73 -10.96 26.57 5.27
C SER A 73 -12.05 25.71 4.61
N GLN A 74 -12.28 25.99 3.32
CA GLN A 74 -13.21 25.20 2.52
C GLN A 74 -12.77 23.72 2.42
N ALA A 75 -11.46 23.44 2.42
CA ALA A 75 -10.95 22.05 2.37
C ALA A 75 -11.44 21.23 3.57
N VAL A 76 -11.38 21.79 4.78
CA VAL A 76 -11.86 21.13 5.99
C VAL A 76 -13.38 20.96 5.95
N SER A 77 -14.13 22.04 5.69
CA SER A 77 -15.60 22.03 5.74
C SER A 77 -16.24 21.13 4.68
N VAL A 78 -15.65 21.03 3.48
CA VAL A 78 -16.19 20.23 2.37
C VAL A 78 -15.94 18.74 2.57
N PHE A 79 -14.71 18.35 2.96
CA PHE A 79 -14.35 16.92 2.99
C PHE A 79 -14.66 16.23 4.32
N THR A 80 -14.71 16.93 5.45
CA THR A 80 -14.89 16.32 6.76
C THR A 80 -16.17 15.49 6.87
N PRO A 81 -17.36 15.97 6.45
CA PRO A 81 -18.59 15.19 6.54
C PRO A 81 -18.52 13.88 5.73
N ASP A 82 -17.88 13.91 4.55
CA ASP A 82 -17.74 12.75 3.69
C ASP A 82 -16.72 11.75 4.27
N VAL A 83 -15.63 12.24 4.85
CA VAL A 83 -14.66 11.40 5.59
C VAL A 83 -15.35 10.70 6.76
N ASP A 84 -16.12 11.40 7.58
CA ASP A 84 -16.84 10.83 8.72
C ASP A 84 -17.86 9.78 8.26
N SER A 85 -18.49 9.97 7.11
CA SER A 85 -19.45 9.01 6.56
C SER A 85 -18.81 7.71 6.06
N VAL A 86 -17.59 7.80 5.52
CA VAL A 86 -16.84 6.65 4.98
C VAL A 86 -16.04 5.94 6.08
N PHE A 87 -15.39 6.70 6.96
CA PHE A 87 -14.55 6.19 8.04
C PHE A 87 -15.29 6.17 9.39
N THR A 88 -16.49 5.56 9.41
CA THR A 88 -17.30 5.37 10.63
C THR A 88 -16.57 4.57 11.70
N ASP A 89 -15.68 3.68 11.29
CA ASP A 89 -14.74 2.99 12.18
C ASP A 89 -13.46 3.82 12.34
N THR A 90 -13.43 4.65 13.34
CA THR A 90 -12.31 5.57 13.63
C THR A 90 -10.98 4.86 13.92
N ALA A 91 -11.01 3.57 14.27
CA ALA A 91 -9.81 2.76 14.51
C ALA A 91 -9.30 2.02 13.25
N TYR A 92 -9.97 2.17 12.10
CA TYR A 92 -9.60 1.45 10.88
C TYR A 92 -8.13 1.69 10.46
N VAL A 93 -7.70 2.96 10.40
CA VAL A 93 -6.32 3.32 10.04
C VAL A 93 -5.32 2.78 11.08
N ALA A 94 -5.64 2.95 12.36
CA ALA A 94 -4.79 2.50 13.47
C ALA A 94 -4.58 0.99 13.48
N ARG A 95 -5.64 0.20 13.21
CA ARG A 95 -5.53 -1.27 13.08
C ARG A 95 -4.78 -1.68 11.81
N SER A 96 -5.07 -1.05 10.67
CA SER A 96 -4.35 -1.32 9.43
C SER A 96 -2.86 -1.11 9.60
N LEU A 97 -2.49 0.03 10.16
CA LEU A 97 -1.09 0.40 10.40
C LEU A 97 -0.44 -0.53 11.43
N GLY A 98 -1.12 -0.82 12.54
CA GLY A 98 -0.63 -1.73 13.58
C GLY A 98 -0.34 -3.13 13.04
N GLY A 99 -1.24 -3.68 12.22
CA GLY A 99 -1.03 -4.96 11.53
C GLY A 99 0.17 -4.94 10.58
N ILE A 100 0.31 -3.88 9.78
CA ILE A 100 1.44 -3.70 8.86
C ILE A 100 2.76 -3.63 9.63
N LEU A 101 2.84 -2.84 10.70
CA LEU A 101 4.05 -2.70 11.52
C LEU A 101 4.45 -4.02 12.20
N ALA A 102 3.49 -4.75 12.77
CA ALA A 102 3.73 -6.05 13.38
C ALA A 102 4.22 -7.09 12.36
N ASN A 103 3.62 -7.12 11.16
CA ASN A 103 4.06 -8.01 10.09
C ASN A 103 5.44 -7.60 9.56
N ALA A 104 5.76 -6.30 9.48
CA ALA A 104 7.08 -5.81 9.08
C ALA A 104 8.16 -6.27 10.06
N GLU A 105 7.92 -6.14 11.37
CA GLU A 105 8.80 -6.65 12.41
C GLU A 105 9.01 -8.17 12.29
N ALA A 106 7.92 -8.93 12.16
CA ALA A 106 7.96 -10.39 11.98
C ALA A 106 8.74 -10.82 10.72
N LYS A 107 8.78 -9.97 9.67
CA LYS A 107 9.55 -10.19 8.43
C LYS A 107 10.97 -9.62 8.50
N GLY A 108 11.39 -9.08 9.63
CA GLY A 108 12.72 -8.52 9.83
C GLY A 108 12.97 -7.19 9.13
N LEU A 109 11.91 -6.45 8.76
CA LEU A 109 12.05 -5.12 8.18
C LEU A 109 12.35 -4.09 9.28
N ALA A 110 13.45 -3.37 9.13
CA ALA A 110 13.81 -2.26 10.01
C ALA A 110 13.12 -0.98 9.54
N LEU A 111 11.89 -0.74 10.02
CA LEU A 111 11.18 0.50 9.76
C LEU A 111 11.51 1.53 10.85
N PRO A 112 11.85 2.78 10.51
CA PRO A 112 12.12 3.81 11.50
C PRO A 112 10.85 4.14 12.30
N HIS A 113 11.04 4.46 13.60
CA HIS A 113 9.93 4.93 14.42
C HIS A 113 9.41 6.26 13.86
N ARG A 114 8.09 6.35 13.72
CA ARG A 114 7.39 7.53 13.21
C ARG A 114 6.16 7.84 14.06
N GLN A 115 5.75 9.10 14.01
CA GLN A 115 4.41 9.49 14.44
C GLN A 115 3.47 9.41 13.24
N TYR A 116 2.21 9.10 13.50
CA TYR A 116 1.19 8.89 12.47
C TYR A 116 0.00 9.80 12.72
N ALA A 117 -0.52 10.41 11.67
CA ALA A 117 -1.72 11.22 11.79
C ALA A 117 -2.63 11.08 10.56
N THR A 118 -3.92 11.14 10.80
CA THR A 118 -4.92 11.29 9.74
C THR A 118 -5.25 12.77 9.55
N VAL A 119 -5.33 13.18 8.28
CA VAL A 119 -5.55 14.57 7.88
C VAL A 119 -6.58 14.66 6.75
N VAL A 120 -7.05 15.89 6.52
CA VAL A 120 -7.80 16.30 5.33
C VAL A 120 -7.04 17.47 4.72
N TYR A 121 -6.68 17.42 3.44
CA TYR A 121 -5.95 18.50 2.79
C TYR A 121 -6.09 18.47 1.25
N GLY A 122 -5.66 19.54 0.59
CA GLY A 122 -5.82 19.73 -0.86
C GLY A 122 -4.63 19.29 -1.72
N ARG A 123 -3.62 18.59 -1.17
CA ARG A 123 -2.47 18.11 -1.93
C ARG A 123 -2.80 16.81 -2.67
N PRO A 124 -2.06 16.45 -3.73
CA PRO A 124 -2.32 15.24 -4.50
C PRO A 124 -1.85 13.94 -3.82
N GLU A 125 -0.92 14.00 -2.87
CA GLU A 125 -0.35 12.85 -2.20
C GLU A 125 -1.35 12.27 -1.18
N SER A 126 -1.60 10.95 -1.22
CA SER A 126 -2.49 10.28 -0.25
C SER A 126 -1.78 9.99 1.07
N VAL A 127 -0.49 9.71 1.00
CA VAL A 127 0.39 9.49 2.15
C VAL A 127 1.64 10.34 1.96
N LEU A 128 1.99 11.13 2.95
CA LEU A 128 3.12 12.04 2.89
C LEU A 128 3.96 11.95 4.16
N PHE A 129 5.27 11.96 4.00
CA PHE A 129 6.20 12.06 5.12
C PHE A 129 6.71 13.50 5.24
N VAL A 130 6.61 14.04 6.45
CA VAL A 130 7.23 15.31 6.83
C VAL A 130 8.05 15.08 8.09
N ASP A 131 9.35 15.17 7.99
CA ASP A 131 10.29 14.78 9.04
C ASP A 131 10.03 13.34 9.53
N SER A 132 9.72 13.16 10.81
CA SER A 132 9.38 11.87 11.41
C SER A 132 7.88 11.57 11.45
N VAL A 133 7.04 12.36 10.78
CA VAL A 133 5.58 12.22 10.79
C VAL A 133 5.08 11.68 9.44
N MET A 134 4.23 10.66 9.48
CA MET A 134 3.47 10.17 8.34
C MET A 134 2.06 10.72 8.40
N LEU A 135 1.68 11.47 7.39
CA LEU A 135 0.36 12.06 7.24
C LEU A 135 -0.46 11.22 6.25
N VAL A 136 -1.68 10.86 6.62
CA VAL A 136 -2.61 10.05 5.82
C VAL A 136 -3.84 10.88 5.49
N ALA A 137 -4.01 11.24 4.22
CA ALA A 137 -5.10 12.08 3.75
C ALA A 137 -6.37 11.25 3.53
N LEU A 138 -7.28 11.22 4.52
CA LEU A 138 -8.50 10.40 4.45
C LEU A 138 -9.44 10.84 3.32
N ASN A 139 -9.44 12.13 2.97
CA ASN A 139 -10.20 12.64 1.84
C ASN A 139 -9.73 12.12 0.47
N HIS A 140 -8.69 11.28 0.42
CA HIS A 140 -8.24 10.59 -0.78
C HIS A 140 -8.75 9.14 -0.89
N TYR A 141 -9.61 8.71 0.03
CA TYR A 141 -10.10 7.32 0.08
C TYR A 141 -11.62 7.24 0.21
N LEU A 142 -12.35 8.20 -0.40
CA LEU A 142 -13.80 8.31 -0.30
C LEU A 142 -14.57 7.42 -1.30
N GLY A 143 -13.85 6.69 -2.16
CA GLY A 143 -14.42 5.83 -3.20
C GLY A 143 -14.07 6.32 -4.60
N ALA A 144 -13.90 5.37 -5.54
CA ALA A 144 -13.50 5.69 -6.92
C ALA A 144 -14.50 6.62 -7.65
N ASP A 145 -15.77 6.53 -7.28
CA ASP A 145 -16.87 7.31 -7.88
C ASP A 145 -17.23 8.56 -7.07
N TYR A 146 -16.43 8.91 -6.06
CA TYR A 146 -16.69 10.11 -5.27
C TYR A 146 -16.73 11.36 -6.17
N PRO A 147 -17.79 12.17 -6.12
CA PRO A 147 -17.98 13.31 -7.04
C PRO A 147 -16.83 14.32 -7.00
N GLY A 148 -16.21 14.52 -5.85
CA GLY A 148 -15.06 15.43 -5.67
C GLY A 148 -13.82 15.00 -6.48
N TYR A 149 -13.75 13.76 -6.96
CA TYR A 149 -12.66 13.26 -7.81
C TYR A 149 -12.94 13.39 -9.32
N SER A 150 -14.03 14.00 -9.72
CA SER A 150 -14.43 14.11 -11.13
C SER A 150 -13.37 14.76 -12.03
N HIS A 151 -12.50 15.58 -11.48
CA HIS A 151 -11.37 16.21 -12.18
C HIS A 151 -10.15 15.28 -12.37
N TRP A 152 -10.12 14.12 -11.69
CA TRP A 152 -9.04 13.14 -11.85
C TRP A 152 -9.38 12.13 -12.93
N PRO A 153 -8.40 11.69 -13.74
CA PRO A 153 -8.57 10.59 -14.68
C PRO A 153 -9.05 9.30 -13.98
N VAL A 154 -9.84 8.49 -14.67
CA VAL A 154 -10.44 7.26 -14.13
C VAL A 154 -9.37 6.35 -13.51
N TYR A 155 -8.24 6.13 -14.20
CA TYR A 155 -7.17 5.24 -13.72
C TYR A 155 -6.55 5.70 -12.39
N MET A 156 -6.58 7.00 -12.09
CA MET A 156 -6.12 7.53 -10.79
C MET A 156 -7.15 7.33 -9.68
N ARG A 157 -8.46 7.39 -10.03
CA ARG A 157 -9.54 7.24 -9.05
C ARG A 157 -9.70 5.82 -8.54
N LEU A 158 -9.31 4.80 -9.33
CA LEU A 158 -9.43 3.38 -8.96
C LEU A 158 -8.74 3.04 -7.63
N GLY A 159 -7.63 3.70 -7.32
CA GLY A 159 -6.92 3.53 -6.04
C GLY A 159 -7.42 4.45 -4.90
N LYS A 160 -8.50 5.23 -5.11
CA LYS A 160 -9.01 6.18 -4.10
C LYS A 160 -10.16 5.60 -3.28
N THR A 161 -9.96 4.38 -2.76
CA THR A 161 -10.96 3.64 -1.99
C THR A 161 -10.42 3.28 -0.60
N PRO A 162 -11.27 3.10 0.42
CA PRO A 162 -10.82 2.66 1.74
C PRO A 162 -10.01 1.36 1.70
N GLN A 163 -10.34 0.45 0.77
CA GLN A 163 -9.63 -0.83 0.58
C GLN A 163 -8.19 -0.65 0.10
N ALA A 164 -7.89 0.42 -0.65
CA ALA A 164 -6.53 0.72 -1.12
C ALA A 164 -5.63 1.29 -0.01
N LEU A 165 -6.22 1.92 1.02
CA LEU A 165 -5.45 2.60 2.08
C LEU A 165 -4.39 1.72 2.74
N PRO A 166 -4.64 0.48 3.19
CA PRO A 166 -3.59 -0.35 3.81
C PRO A 166 -2.41 -0.63 2.88
N TYR A 167 -2.66 -0.77 1.58
CA TYR A 167 -1.59 -1.00 0.59
C TYR A 167 -0.74 0.25 0.36
N ASP A 168 -1.37 1.42 0.32
CA ASP A 168 -0.65 2.70 0.22
C ASP A 168 0.19 2.96 1.48
N LEU A 169 -0.32 2.62 2.68
CA LEU A 169 0.46 2.69 3.93
C LEU A 169 1.69 1.77 3.88
N ALA A 170 1.50 0.52 3.47
CA ALA A 170 2.59 -0.45 3.38
C ALA A 170 3.63 -0.02 2.34
N GLU A 171 3.19 0.39 1.13
CA GLU A 171 4.08 0.88 0.06
C GLU A 171 4.88 2.10 0.53
N ALA A 172 4.22 3.08 1.13
CA ALA A 172 4.85 4.30 1.59
C ALA A 172 5.91 4.04 2.68
N LEU A 173 5.60 3.19 3.67
CA LEU A 173 6.54 2.81 4.73
C LEU A 173 7.78 2.08 4.16
N VAL A 174 7.56 1.09 3.29
CA VAL A 174 8.66 0.29 2.73
C VAL A 174 9.48 1.12 1.74
N ALA A 175 8.85 1.79 0.78
CA ALA A 175 9.56 2.56 -0.25
C ALA A 175 10.36 3.75 0.32
N THR A 176 9.88 4.36 1.42
CA THR A 176 10.63 5.43 2.09
C THR A 176 11.82 4.89 2.90
N SER A 177 11.71 3.67 3.45
CA SER A 177 12.77 3.06 4.24
C SER A 177 13.81 2.32 3.38
N TYR A 178 13.39 1.83 2.23
CA TYR A 178 14.18 1.08 1.26
C TYR A 178 13.94 1.63 -0.16
N PRO A 179 14.37 2.85 -0.46
CA PRO A 179 14.12 3.46 -1.76
C PRO A 179 14.88 2.76 -2.88
N TYR A 180 14.34 2.83 -4.10
CA TYR A 180 15.12 2.48 -5.27
C TYR A 180 16.34 3.40 -5.39
N SER A 181 17.54 2.83 -5.51
CA SER A 181 18.79 3.60 -5.38
C SER A 181 19.82 3.30 -6.46
N LEU A 182 19.46 2.56 -7.52
CA LEU A 182 20.37 2.37 -8.66
C LEU A 182 20.39 3.61 -9.57
N GLU A 183 21.56 3.89 -10.14
CA GLU A 183 21.82 5.02 -11.02
C GLU A 183 22.60 4.58 -12.27
N GLY A 184 22.62 5.42 -13.28
CA GLY A 184 23.40 5.22 -14.51
C GLY A 184 23.07 3.92 -15.23
N GLY A 185 24.08 3.17 -15.63
CA GLY A 185 23.93 1.92 -16.39
C GLY A 185 23.27 0.77 -15.62
N ASP A 186 23.20 0.85 -14.29
CA ASP A 186 22.54 -0.14 -13.44
C ASP A 186 21.04 0.12 -13.29
N ALA A 187 20.59 1.36 -13.50
CA ALA A 187 19.18 1.77 -13.42
C ALA A 187 18.43 1.41 -14.71
N THR A 188 18.23 0.12 -14.95
CA THR A 188 17.50 -0.38 -16.12
C THR A 188 16.00 -0.50 -15.84
N ALA A 189 15.19 -0.55 -16.91
CA ALA A 189 13.76 -0.83 -16.75
C ALA A 189 13.50 -2.17 -16.06
N LEU A 190 14.32 -3.22 -16.30
CA LEU A 190 14.25 -4.49 -15.61
C LEU A 190 14.48 -4.32 -14.09
N SER A 191 15.54 -3.63 -13.69
CA SER A 191 15.84 -3.41 -12.28
C SER A 191 14.71 -2.65 -11.58
N ARG A 192 14.10 -1.68 -12.26
CA ARG A 192 12.93 -0.95 -11.75
C ARG A 192 11.71 -1.87 -11.64
N MET A 193 11.42 -2.68 -12.64
CA MET A 193 10.32 -3.66 -12.60
C MET A 193 10.49 -4.66 -11.47
N ILE A 194 11.71 -5.18 -11.25
CA ILE A 194 11.99 -6.12 -10.15
C ILE A 194 11.78 -5.42 -8.80
N TYR A 195 12.30 -4.21 -8.60
CA TYR A 195 12.07 -3.44 -7.36
C TYR A 195 10.57 -3.23 -7.09
N GLU A 196 9.79 -2.81 -8.07
CA GLU A 196 8.33 -2.64 -7.94
C GLU A 196 7.62 -3.98 -7.66
N GLY A 197 8.15 -5.07 -8.22
CA GLY A 197 7.71 -6.43 -7.91
C GLY A 197 7.97 -6.80 -6.46
N VAL A 198 9.14 -6.46 -5.91
CA VAL A 198 9.48 -6.64 -4.49
C VAL A 198 8.57 -5.79 -3.60
N LEU A 199 8.29 -4.53 -3.95
CA LEU A 199 7.34 -3.70 -3.21
C LEU A 199 5.93 -4.32 -3.21
N THR A 200 5.52 -4.92 -4.32
CA THR A 200 4.23 -5.65 -4.38
C THR A 200 4.24 -6.87 -3.46
N HIS A 201 5.33 -7.65 -3.43
CA HIS A 201 5.51 -8.74 -2.46
C HIS A 201 5.50 -8.26 -1.01
N ALA A 202 6.12 -7.12 -0.74
CA ALA A 202 6.07 -6.50 0.58
C ALA A 202 4.61 -6.18 0.98
N LYS A 203 3.85 -5.53 0.11
CA LYS A 203 2.41 -5.26 0.36
C LYS A 203 1.62 -6.53 0.64
N MET A 204 1.81 -7.58 -0.18
CA MET A 204 1.16 -8.88 0.01
C MET A 204 1.54 -9.56 1.33
N SER A 205 2.73 -9.31 1.84
CA SER A 205 3.23 -9.90 3.09
C SER A 205 2.85 -9.09 4.34
N LEU A 206 2.66 -7.77 4.19
CA LEU A 206 2.46 -6.85 5.32
C LEU A 206 0.98 -6.54 5.57
N VAL A 207 0.17 -6.47 4.52
CA VAL A 207 -1.27 -6.19 4.65
C VAL A 207 -2.00 -7.49 4.99
N PRO A 208 -2.76 -7.54 6.10
CA PRO A 208 -3.59 -8.71 6.42
C PRO A 208 -4.62 -9.00 5.30
N ASP A 209 -4.81 -10.28 4.99
CA ASP A 209 -5.76 -10.76 3.96
C ASP A 209 -5.57 -10.09 2.59
N ALA A 210 -4.31 -9.78 2.23
CA ALA A 210 -3.96 -9.05 1.02
C ALA A 210 -4.42 -9.76 -0.26
N ARG A 211 -4.94 -8.97 -1.22
CA ARG A 211 -5.30 -9.41 -2.58
C ARG A 211 -4.36 -8.77 -3.59
N LEU A 212 -3.88 -9.55 -4.55
CA LEU A 212 -2.88 -9.09 -5.52
C LEU A 212 -3.42 -7.92 -6.39
N GLY A 213 -4.67 -7.99 -6.82
CA GLY A 213 -5.30 -6.92 -7.60
C GLY A 213 -5.29 -5.58 -6.83
N ASP A 214 -5.64 -5.62 -5.55
CA ASP A 214 -5.64 -4.42 -4.70
C ASP A 214 -4.21 -3.91 -4.45
N ALA A 215 -3.24 -4.82 -4.21
CA ALA A 215 -1.84 -4.47 -4.03
C ALA A 215 -1.22 -3.80 -5.29
N LEU A 216 -1.66 -4.19 -6.48
CA LEU A 216 -1.24 -3.62 -7.75
C LEU A 216 -2.10 -2.40 -8.18
N GLY A 217 -3.25 -2.20 -7.55
CA GLY A 217 -4.21 -1.15 -7.88
C GLY A 217 -4.99 -1.45 -9.16
N TYR A 218 -5.34 -2.72 -9.42
CA TYR A 218 -6.11 -3.18 -10.56
C TYR A 218 -7.51 -3.65 -10.17
N THR A 219 -8.44 -3.44 -11.08
CA THR A 219 -9.76 -4.08 -11.01
C THR A 219 -9.67 -5.57 -11.35
N ASP A 220 -10.68 -6.35 -10.95
CA ASP A 220 -10.75 -7.78 -11.30
C ASP A 220 -10.73 -8.01 -12.82
N ALA A 221 -11.28 -7.09 -13.60
CA ALA A 221 -11.25 -7.16 -15.07
C ALA A 221 -9.85 -6.94 -15.63
N GLN A 222 -9.10 -5.98 -15.08
CA GLN A 222 -7.71 -5.74 -15.46
C GLN A 222 -6.79 -6.90 -15.04
N MET A 223 -7.01 -7.47 -13.86
CA MET A 223 -6.26 -8.66 -13.42
C MET A 223 -6.46 -9.84 -14.36
N ARG A 224 -7.71 -10.17 -14.71
CA ARG A 224 -7.99 -11.24 -15.69
C ARG A 224 -7.32 -10.97 -17.04
N TRP A 225 -7.41 -9.74 -17.53
CA TRP A 225 -6.76 -9.36 -18.79
C TRP A 225 -5.24 -9.55 -18.74
N LEU A 226 -4.60 -9.15 -17.63
CA LEU A 226 -3.15 -9.34 -17.44
C LEU A 226 -2.76 -10.82 -17.41
N GLU A 227 -3.51 -11.65 -16.69
CA GLU A 227 -3.28 -13.09 -16.61
C GLU A 227 -3.44 -13.78 -17.99
N GLU A 228 -4.45 -13.40 -18.75
CA GLU A 228 -4.70 -13.94 -20.11
C GLU A 228 -3.66 -13.46 -21.14
N ASN A 229 -3.06 -12.31 -20.94
CA ASN A 229 -2.14 -11.68 -21.89
C ASN A 229 -0.68 -11.65 -21.41
N GLU A 230 -0.34 -12.26 -20.28
CA GLU A 230 1.00 -12.21 -19.67
C GLU A 230 2.11 -12.59 -20.66
N GLY A 231 1.91 -13.67 -21.42
CA GLY A 231 2.89 -14.10 -22.43
C GLY A 231 3.03 -13.11 -23.59
N SER A 232 1.96 -12.44 -24.01
CA SER A 232 2.04 -11.42 -25.06
C SER A 232 2.76 -10.18 -24.56
N ILE A 233 2.45 -9.73 -23.35
CA ILE A 233 3.13 -8.63 -22.66
C ILE A 233 4.62 -8.90 -22.59
N TRP A 234 5.02 -10.08 -22.10
CA TRP A 234 6.41 -10.46 -21.95
C TRP A 234 7.16 -10.45 -23.30
N ARG A 235 6.59 -11.12 -24.32
CA ARG A 235 7.18 -11.13 -25.67
C ARG A 235 7.32 -9.71 -26.24
N SER A 236 6.36 -8.84 -26.01
CA SER A 236 6.42 -7.44 -26.47
C SER A 236 7.55 -6.67 -25.80
N ILE A 237 7.72 -6.82 -24.48
CA ILE A 237 8.81 -6.20 -23.72
C ILE A 237 10.18 -6.65 -24.26
N ILE A 238 10.35 -7.98 -24.51
CA ILE A 238 11.59 -8.53 -25.08
C ILE A 238 11.82 -8.04 -26.51
N HIS A 239 10.82 -8.15 -27.39
CA HIS A 239 10.95 -7.79 -28.80
C HIS A 239 11.30 -6.30 -28.98
N ARG A 240 10.78 -5.44 -28.13
CA ARG A 240 11.07 -4.00 -28.12
C ARG A 240 12.33 -3.62 -27.35
N GLN A 241 13.06 -4.61 -26.82
CA GLN A 241 14.31 -4.44 -26.08
C GLN A 241 14.21 -3.49 -24.87
N LEU A 242 13.06 -3.46 -24.19
CA LEU A 242 12.80 -2.50 -23.11
C LEU A 242 13.55 -2.84 -21.82
N LEU A 243 13.89 -4.10 -21.56
CA LEU A 243 14.43 -4.56 -20.26
C LEU A 243 15.70 -3.82 -19.83
N TYR A 244 16.61 -3.60 -20.76
CA TYR A 244 17.92 -3.01 -20.47
C TYR A 244 18.02 -1.54 -20.86
N ASP A 245 16.90 -0.93 -21.21
CA ASP A 245 16.83 0.51 -21.42
C ASP A 245 17.05 1.22 -20.07
N THR A 246 18.01 2.15 -20.05
CA THR A 246 18.38 2.96 -18.87
C THR A 246 17.67 4.31 -18.83
N SER A 247 16.78 4.56 -19.78
CA SER A 247 15.97 5.77 -19.81
C SER A 247 14.91 5.72 -18.71
N GLU A 248 14.93 6.69 -17.80
CA GLU A 248 13.92 6.86 -16.77
C GLU A 248 12.50 6.88 -17.37
N SER A 249 12.33 7.54 -18.51
CA SER A 249 11.04 7.60 -19.20
C SER A 249 10.52 6.23 -19.67
N THR A 250 11.39 5.27 -19.97
CA THR A 250 10.98 3.90 -20.31
C THR A 250 10.56 3.14 -19.04
N ALA A 251 11.34 3.23 -17.99
CA ALA A 251 10.98 2.63 -16.70
C ALA A 251 9.64 3.18 -16.19
N ASP A 252 9.47 4.50 -16.18
CA ASP A 252 8.25 5.16 -15.74
C ASP A 252 7.02 4.73 -16.55
N ARG A 253 7.12 4.67 -17.89
CA ARG A 253 6.01 4.18 -18.72
C ARG A 253 5.56 2.76 -18.36
N LEU A 254 6.46 1.92 -17.88
CA LEU A 254 6.13 0.55 -17.47
C LEU A 254 5.52 0.48 -16.06
N VAL A 255 5.98 1.30 -15.12
CA VAL A 255 5.63 1.14 -13.70
C VAL A 255 4.70 2.22 -13.15
N ALA A 256 4.61 3.40 -13.79
CA ALA A 256 3.76 4.49 -13.32
C ALA A 256 2.27 4.27 -13.65
N PRO A 257 1.36 4.88 -12.88
CA PRO A 257 -0.06 4.91 -13.22
C PRO A 257 -0.29 5.59 -14.56
N SER A 258 -1.02 4.93 -15.45
CA SER A 258 -1.44 5.49 -16.75
C SER A 258 -2.74 4.81 -17.19
N PRO A 259 -3.49 5.37 -18.13
CA PRO A 259 -4.68 4.68 -18.66
C PRO A 259 -4.30 3.37 -19.36
N GLU A 260 -3.19 3.37 -20.11
CA GLU A 260 -2.67 2.22 -20.86
C GLU A 260 -1.17 2.33 -21.06
N VAL A 261 -0.51 1.21 -21.37
CA VAL A 261 0.90 1.12 -21.72
C VAL A 261 1.04 0.65 -23.17
N SER A 262 0.66 1.50 -24.09
CA SER A 262 0.65 1.22 -25.55
C SER A 262 2.02 0.84 -26.12
N VAL A 263 3.12 1.19 -25.46
CA VAL A 263 4.47 0.73 -25.80
C VAL A 263 4.66 -0.78 -25.59
N VAL A 264 3.76 -1.44 -24.86
CA VAL A 264 3.78 -2.90 -24.64
C VAL A 264 2.69 -3.55 -25.47
N GLU A 265 1.44 -3.23 -25.17
CA GLU A 265 0.23 -3.70 -25.87
C GLU A 265 -0.82 -2.58 -25.85
N PRO A 266 -1.64 -2.40 -26.90
CA PRO A 266 -2.61 -1.30 -26.97
C PRO A 266 -3.62 -1.25 -25.82
N ALA A 267 -3.95 -2.42 -25.22
CA ALA A 267 -4.91 -2.54 -24.13
C ALA A 267 -4.25 -2.85 -22.78
N ALA A 268 -2.91 -2.82 -22.71
CA ALA A 268 -2.21 -3.07 -21.45
C ALA A 268 -2.51 -1.96 -20.44
N PRO A 269 -3.04 -2.28 -19.25
CA PRO A 269 -3.31 -1.26 -18.25
C PRO A 269 -2.00 -0.66 -17.74
N GLY A 270 -2.06 0.56 -17.22
CA GLY A 270 -0.94 1.21 -16.56
C GLY A 270 -0.30 0.32 -15.49
N ARG A 271 0.97 0.53 -15.16
CA ARG A 271 1.73 -0.25 -14.18
C ARG A 271 2.02 -1.70 -14.59
N VAL A 272 1.88 -2.07 -15.86
CA VAL A 272 2.11 -3.45 -16.34
C VAL A 272 3.49 -3.99 -15.95
N GLY A 273 4.50 -3.13 -15.83
CA GLY A 273 5.83 -3.50 -15.36
C GLY A 273 5.87 -3.90 -13.88
N ARG A 274 4.98 -3.37 -13.04
CA ARG A 274 4.83 -3.83 -11.63
C ARG A 274 4.28 -5.26 -11.58
N TYR A 275 3.30 -5.57 -12.44
CA TYR A 275 2.75 -6.91 -12.55
C TYR A 275 3.81 -7.91 -13.04
N ILE A 276 4.50 -7.63 -14.12
CA ILE A 276 5.57 -8.51 -14.64
C ILE A 276 6.71 -8.65 -13.62
N GLY A 277 7.13 -7.55 -12.99
CA GLY A 277 8.12 -7.57 -11.91
C GLY A 277 7.70 -8.48 -10.76
N TYR A 278 6.45 -8.40 -10.32
CA TYR A 278 5.89 -9.30 -9.31
C TYR A 278 5.94 -10.77 -9.77
N ARG A 279 5.61 -11.06 -11.02
CA ARG A 279 5.66 -12.43 -11.58
C ARG A 279 7.09 -12.99 -11.61
N ILE A 280 8.06 -12.17 -12.02
CA ILE A 280 9.50 -12.55 -12.00
C ILE A 280 9.95 -12.85 -10.57
N VAL A 281 9.64 -11.98 -9.61
CA VAL A 281 10.01 -12.17 -8.19
C VAL A 281 9.28 -13.38 -7.60
N SER A 282 8.01 -13.62 -7.95
CA SER A 282 7.27 -14.81 -7.51
C SER A 282 7.91 -16.11 -8.03
N ALA A 283 8.32 -16.12 -9.29
CA ALA A 283 9.02 -17.27 -9.87
C ALA A 283 10.38 -17.48 -9.20
N TYR A 284 11.13 -16.42 -8.92
CA TYR A 284 12.37 -16.49 -8.14
C TYR A 284 12.16 -17.13 -6.77
N LEU A 285 11.13 -16.69 -6.04
CA LEU A 285 10.82 -17.15 -4.68
C LEU A 285 10.35 -18.62 -4.65
N ALA A 286 9.82 -19.15 -5.73
CA ALA A 286 9.44 -20.56 -5.82
C ALA A 286 10.67 -21.48 -5.68
N ASP A 287 11.83 -21.06 -6.23
CA ASP A 287 13.09 -21.81 -6.13
C ASP A 287 13.99 -21.32 -4.97
N HIS A 288 13.68 -20.14 -4.38
CA HIS A 288 14.45 -19.52 -3.31
C HIS A 288 13.54 -19.11 -2.14
N PRO A 289 12.86 -20.05 -1.47
CA PRO A 289 11.88 -19.76 -0.43
C PRO A 289 12.45 -19.07 0.83
N ASP A 290 13.77 -19.18 1.02
CA ASP A 290 14.47 -18.57 2.17
C ASP A 290 14.86 -17.10 1.95
N ALA A 291 14.61 -16.53 0.76
CA ALA A 291 14.91 -15.14 0.49
C ALA A 291 14.01 -14.23 1.34
N THR A 292 14.63 -13.35 2.12
CA THR A 292 13.93 -12.45 3.04
C THR A 292 13.59 -11.11 2.39
N LEU A 293 12.54 -10.44 2.88
CA LEU A 293 12.18 -9.10 2.39
C LEU A 293 13.35 -8.09 2.47
N PRO A 294 14.13 -7.99 3.56
CA PRO A 294 15.28 -7.09 3.60
C PRO A 294 16.33 -7.39 2.53
N GLN A 295 16.58 -8.67 2.22
CA GLN A 295 17.49 -9.06 1.14
C GLN A 295 16.97 -8.64 -0.22
N MET A 296 15.68 -8.87 -0.49
CA MET A 296 15.05 -8.51 -1.77
C MET A 296 14.95 -6.98 -1.98
N LEU A 297 14.84 -6.21 -0.92
CA LEU A 297 14.81 -4.74 -0.96
C LEU A 297 16.21 -4.11 -1.08
N SER A 298 17.29 -4.90 -1.03
CA SER A 298 18.63 -4.36 -1.24
C SER A 298 18.92 -4.11 -2.73
N PRO A 299 19.74 -3.08 -3.07
CA PRO A 299 20.11 -2.80 -4.45
C PRO A 299 20.75 -3.99 -5.17
N GLU A 300 21.50 -4.81 -4.46
CA GLU A 300 22.16 -6.01 -5.00
C GLU A 300 21.16 -7.03 -5.54
N PHE A 301 19.96 -7.11 -4.98
CA PHE A 301 18.94 -8.04 -5.43
C PHE A 301 18.38 -7.65 -6.81
N TYR A 302 18.00 -6.39 -6.99
CA TYR A 302 17.36 -5.96 -8.23
C TYR A 302 18.34 -5.38 -9.27
N LYS A 303 19.65 -5.35 -8.95
CA LYS A 303 20.69 -4.95 -9.89
C LYS A 303 20.94 -6.02 -10.97
N GLY A 304 21.03 -5.61 -12.22
CA GLY A 304 21.37 -6.50 -13.33
C GLY A 304 20.26 -7.47 -13.71
N ASN A 305 20.62 -8.70 -14.04
CA ASN A 305 19.68 -9.71 -14.56
C ASN A 305 19.65 -11.02 -13.75
N SER A 306 20.34 -11.09 -12.62
CA SER A 306 20.47 -12.32 -11.84
C SER A 306 19.12 -12.88 -11.36
N VAL A 307 18.22 -12.01 -10.90
CA VAL A 307 16.88 -12.42 -10.47
C VAL A 307 16.07 -12.98 -11.65
N LEU A 308 16.11 -12.34 -12.81
CA LEU A 308 15.43 -12.83 -14.01
C LEU A 308 15.97 -14.19 -14.45
N ILE A 309 17.30 -14.37 -14.49
CA ILE A 309 17.92 -15.65 -14.87
C ILE A 309 17.56 -16.74 -13.88
N ASN A 310 17.70 -16.49 -12.58
CA ASN A 310 17.46 -17.48 -11.52
C ASN A 310 15.97 -17.78 -11.33
N SER A 311 15.08 -16.86 -11.70
CA SER A 311 13.63 -17.10 -11.67
C SER A 311 13.16 -18.06 -12.77
N GLN A 312 13.96 -18.25 -13.81
CA GLN A 312 13.57 -19.01 -15.02
C GLN A 312 12.23 -18.53 -15.61
N TYR A 313 11.85 -17.28 -15.33
CA TYR A 313 10.61 -16.71 -15.81
C TYR A 313 10.58 -16.66 -17.35
N GLN A 314 9.68 -17.42 -17.93
CA GLN A 314 9.46 -17.53 -19.37
C GLN A 314 7.96 -17.63 -19.66
N HIS A 315 7.49 -16.95 -20.72
CA HIS A 315 6.13 -17.04 -21.28
C HIS A 315 6.12 -17.04 -22.79
#